data_1aa3d56a8331aa74d919ddb69ed0ebe9
#
_entry.id   1aa3d56a8331aa74d919ddb69ed0ebe9
#
_cell.length_a   1.000
_cell.length_b   1.000
_cell.length_c   1.000
_cell.angle_alpha   90.00
_cell.angle_beta   90.00
_cell.angle_gamma   90.00
#
_symmetry.space_group_name_H-M   'P 1'
#
loop_
_entity.id
_entity.type
_entity.pdbx_description
1 polymer ?
#
loop_
_entity_poly.entity_id
_entity_poly.type
_entity_poly.pdbx_seq_one_letter_code
_entity_poly.pdbx_strand_id
1 'polypeptide(L)'
;FNTRVFPGSNKAYRQAVGCIVDKDYVINNVLQGVAINMDGQMPAALTSWVAPVTGVLADCAELSSAEKWEKSIQILKDAGWQASDWGEHPGGSERAIAPTGLKGPNGEAMPENMLLYAPGPGFDPIRSTFSLFVADYMQQLGVDIVARPTGFGVIVDKVFTAATCKDWDVYMLGWGLSAFPDHPTNFFDGANDTCVNEGFNTTGYNGPDGYQNPEFAELVSQFKGAKSVSEAQSLSKQMEALLFEDMPYLVLVTTPILEVYKDNISFPFTNMLDGLQQLSGNPSNVSVSD
;
A
#
# COMPACT_ATOMS: atom_id res chain seq x y z
N PHE A 1 4.74 -4.48 1.56
CA PHE A 1 5.35 -5.76 2.00
C PHE A 1 6.74 -5.92 1.38
N ASN A 2 7.65 -6.56 2.10
CA ASN A 2 8.91 -6.97 1.52
C ASN A 2 8.71 -8.30 0.77
N THR A 3 8.63 -8.25 -0.55
CA THR A 3 8.36 -9.46 -1.35
C THR A 3 9.57 -10.36 -1.53
N ARG A 4 10.73 -9.98 -0.97
CA ARG A 4 11.98 -10.78 -0.99
C ARG A 4 12.05 -11.78 0.15
N VAL A 5 11.28 -11.56 1.23
CA VAL A 5 11.33 -12.36 2.45
C VAL A 5 9.97 -12.92 2.81
N PHE A 6 9.95 -14.13 3.39
CA PHE A 6 8.73 -14.71 3.93
C PHE A 6 8.29 -13.96 5.21
N PRO A 7 6.98 -13.73 5.42
CA PRO A 7 5.83 -14.14 4.62
C PRO A 7 5.46 -13.17 3.49
N GLY A 8 6.09 -12.01 3.40
CA GLY A 8 5.83 -10.99 2.38
C GLY A 8 6.01 -11.48 0.94
N SER A 9 6.87 -12.48 0.70
CA SER A 9 7.04 -13.12 -0.61
C SER A 9 5.85 -13.97 -1.05
N ASN A 10 4.97 -14.38 -0.12
CA ASN A 10 3.80 -15.19 -0.43
C ASN A 10 2.61 -14.31 -0.81
N LYS A 11 2.07 -14.49 -2.01
CA LYS A 11 0.93 -13.72 -2.54
C LYS A 11 -0.31 -13.86 -1.68
N ALA A 12 -0.68 -15.10 -1.29
CA ALA A 12 -1.89 -15.33 -0.52
C ALA A 12 -1.82 -14.67 0.88
N TYR A 13 -0.63 -14.57 1.48
CA TYR A 13 -0.44 -13.81 2.70
C TYR A 13 -0.78 -12.33 2.50
N ARG A 14 -0.25 -11.70 1.45
CA ARG A 14 -0.54 -10.31 1.14
C ARG A 14 -2.02 -10.07 0.86
N GLN A 15 -2.66 -11.01 0.14
CA GLN A 15 -4.10 -10.98 -0.15
C GLN A 15 -4.95 -11.15 1.12
N ALA A 16 -4.58 -12.06 2.02
CA ALA A 16 -5.27 -12.22 3.29
C ALA A 16 -5.19 -10.96 4.17
N VAL A 17 -4.00 -10.33 4.22
CA VAL A 17 -3.84 -9.03 4.90
C VAL A 17 -4.66 -7.94 4.22
N GLY A 18 -4.69 -7.90 2.88
CA GLY A 18 -5.49 -6.94 2.14
C GLY A 18 -6.99 -7.06 2.39
N CYS A 19 -7.48 -8.30 2.55
CA CYS A 19 -8.89 -8.57 2.83
C CYS A 19 -9.30 -8.18 4.25
N ILE A 20 -8.48 -8.53 5.26
CA ILE A 20 -8.86 -8.28 6.66
C ILE A 20 -8.78 -6.80 7.05
N VAL A 21 -7.92 -6.01 6.40
CA VAL A 21 -7.74 -4.60 6.77
C VAL A 21 -8.97 -3.79 6.40
N ASP A 22 -9.74 -3.40 7.40
CA ASP A 22 -10.93 -2.56 7.23
C ASP A 22 -10.55 -1.07 7.18
N LYS A 23 -10.24 -0.61 5.98
CA LYS A 23 -9.85 0.79 5.74
C LYS A 23 -10.97 1.76 6.06
N ASP A 24 -12.20 1.42 5.71
CA ASP A 24 -13.37 2.28 5.90
C ASP A 24 -13.68 2.47 7.37
N TYR A 25 -13.51 1.43 8.19
CA TYR A 25 -13.62 1.57 9.64
C TYR A 25 -12.60 2.58 10.18
N VAL A 26 -11.33 2.47 9.77
CA VAL A 26 -10.29 3.38 10.26
C VAL A 26 -10.52 4.81 9.76
N ILE A 27 -10.88 4.99 8.49
CA ILE A 27 -11.15 6.32 7.91
C ILE A 27 -12.34 6.99 8.63
N ASN A 28 -13.45 6.29 8.74
CA ASN A 28 -14.71 6.91 9.17
C ASN A 28 -14.83 7.02 10.69
N ASN A 29 -14.40 5.98 11.42
CA ASN A 29 -14.61 5.92 12.87
C ASN A 29 -13.41 6.40 13.68
N VAL A 30 -12.19 6.28 13.15
CA VAL A 30 -10.98 6.66 13.87
C VAL A 30 -10.46 8.02 13.38
N LEU A 31 -10.33 8.19 12.07
CA LEU A 31 -9.82 9.42 11.45
C LEU A 31 -10.92 10.44 11.12
N GLN A 32 -12.19 10.13 11.40
CA GLN A 32 -13.33 11.04 11.22
C GLN A 32 -13.43 11.63 9.79
N GLY A 33 -13.05 10.85 8.78
CA GLY A 33 -13.13 11.26 7.38
C GLY A 33 -12.00 12.19 6.90
N VAL A 34 -10.94 12.38 7.68
CA VAL A 34 -9.79 13.22 7.27
C VAL A 34 -9.02 12.62 6.10
N ALA A 35 -9.06 11.29 5.95
CA ALA A 35 -8.45 10.59 4.83
C ALA A 35 -9.52 10.07 3.86
N ILE A 36 -9.14 9.86 2.61
CA ILE A 36 -10.01 9.35 1.54
C ILE A 36 -9.53 7.95 1.16
N ASN A 37 -10.45 6.99 1.08
CA ASN A 37 -10.11 5.62 0.66
C ASN A 37 -9.45 5.63 -0.72
N MET A 38 -8.39 4.85 -0.87
CA MET A 38 -7.67 4.63 -2.11
C MET A 38 -7.27 3.16 -2.20
N ASP A 39 -7.56 2.51 -3.34
CA ASP A 39 -7.27 1.09 -3.53
C ASP A 39 -6.13 0.85 -4.51
N GLY A 40 -6.02 1.67 -5.54
CA GLY A 40 -5.04 1.55 -6.61
C GLY A 40 -3.84 2.48 -6.46
N GLN A 41 -2.86 2.28 -7.31
CA GLN A 41 -1.63 3.08 -7.36
C GLN A 41 -1.85 4.42 -8.07
N MET A 42 -2.92 4.52 -8.89
CA MET A 42 -3.27 5.74 -9.60
C MET A 42 -4.16 6.63 -8.75
N PRO A 43 -3.81 7.92 -8.58
CA PRO A 43 -4.69 8.88 -7.95
C PRO A 43 -6.05 8.96 -8.68
N ALA A 44 -7.14 9.02 -7.92
CA ALA A 44 -8.50 9.09 -8.48
C ALA A 44 -8.71 10.29 -9.44
N ALA A 45 -7.93 11.35 -9.29
CA ALA A 45 -7.94 12.50 -10.21
C ALA A 45 -7.49 12.16 -11.63
N LEU A 46 -6.69 11.10 -11.80
CA LEU A 46 -6.23 10.62 -13.10
C LEU A 46 -7.23 9.61 -13.70
N THR A 47 -8.49 9.97 -13.79
CA THR A 47 -9.63 9.09 -14.12
C THR A 47 -9.43 8.20 -15.35
N SER A 48 -8.74 8.70 -16.38
CA SER A 48 -8.46 7.94 -17.61
C SER A 48 -7.40 6.85 -17.43
N TRP A 49 -6.67 6.86 -16.30
CA TRP A 49 -5.58 5.96 -15.98
C TRP A 49 -5.94 4.92 -14.90
N VAL A 50 -7.00 5.21 -14.12
CA VAL A 50 -7.45 4.34 -13.01
C VAL A 50 -8.08 3.07 -13.54
N ALA A 51 -7.66 1.91 -13.04
CA ALA A 51 -8.31 0.63 -13.26
C ALA A 51 -9.47 0.42 -12.28
N PRO A 52 -10.51 -0.30 -12.67
CA PRO A 52 -11.48 -0.82 -11.71
C PRO A 52 -10.80 -1.72 -10.68
N VAL A 53 -11.18 -1.60 -9.42
CA VAL A 53 -10.68 -2.50 -8.36
C VAL A 53 -11.17 -3.92 -8.64
N THR A 54 -10.28 -4.89 -8.58
CA THR A 54 -10.55 -6.30 -8.88
C THR A 54 -9.94 -7.22 -7.82
N GLY A 55 -10.21 -8.53 -7.94
CA GLY A 55 -9.65 -9.56 -7.09
C GLY A 55 -10.08 -9.43 -5.63
N VAL A 56 -9.21 -9.82 -4.74
CA VAL A 56 -9.50 -9.90 -3.29
C VAL A 56 -9.98 -8.58 -2.71
N LEU A 57 -9.46 -7.44 -3.16
CA LEU A 57 -9.91 -6.14 -2.64
C LEU A 57 -11.38 -5.87 -2.98
N ALA A 58 -11.80 -6.15 -4.22
CA ALA A 58 -13.21 -6.03 -4.62
C ALA A 58 -14.10 -7.04 -3.88
N ASP A 59 -13.63 -8.28 -3.75
CA ASP A 59 -14.39 -9.35 -3.08
C ASP A 59 -14.61 -9.07 -1.59
N CYS A 60 -13.70 -8.34 -0.94
CA CYS A 60 -13.74 -8.06 0.49
C CYS A 60 -14.32 -6.69 0.83
N ALA A 61 -14.55 -5.81 -0.15
CA ALA A 61 -14.90 -4.41 0.10
C ALA A 61 -16.17 -4.25 0.98
N GLU A 62 -17.22 -5.00 0.65
CA GLU A 62 -18.54 -4.88 1.30
C GLU A 62 -18.75 -5.88 2.45
N LEU A 63 -17.75 -6.69 2.78
CA LEU A 63 -17.87 -7.70 3.83
C LEU A 63 -17.80 -7.05 5.23
N SER A 64 -18.53 -7.61 6.17
CA SER A 64 -18.38 -7.30 7.60
C SER A 64 -17.00 -7.73 8.12
N SER A 65 -16.58 -7.23 9.28
CA SER A 65 -15.28 -7.58 9.88
C SER A 65 -15.13 -9.09 10.08
N ALA A 66 -16.19 -9.77 10.50
CA ALA A 66 -16.21 -11.23 10.65
C ALA A 66 -16.03 -11.94 9.31
N GLU A 67 -16.77 -11.54 8.29
CA GLU A 67 -16.66 -12.12 6.95
C GLU A 67 -15.29 -11.83 6.30
N LYS A 68 -14.72 -10.64 6.51
CA LYS A 68 -13.35 -10.31 6.08
C LYS A 68 -12.34 -11.24 6.72
N TRP A 69 -12.46 -11.49 8.03
CA TRP A 69 -11.58 -12.42 8.73
C TRP A 69 -11.74 -13.85 8.19
N GLU A 70 -12.96 -14.38 8.08
CA GLU A 70 -13.25 -15.71 7.55
C GLU A 70 -12.70 -15.89 6.13
N LYS A 71 -12.92 -14.88 5.26
CA LYS A 71 -12.40 -14.87 3.89
C LYS A 71 -10.87 -14.88 3.88
N SER A 72 -10.23 -14.11 4.75
CA SER A 72 -8.77 -14.06 4.86
C SER A 72 -8.19 -15.40 5.31
N ILE A 73 -8.81 -16.06 6.28
CA ILE A 73 -8.44 -17.42 6.70
C ILE A 73 -8.63 -18.42 5.55
N GLN A 74 -9.72 -18.28 4.79
CA GLN A 74 -9.96 -19.15 3.65
C GLN A 74 -8.91 -18.97 2.54
N ILE A 75 -8.49 -17.74 2.25
CA ILE A 75 -7.41 -17.44 1.30
C ILE A 75 -6.11 -18.18 1.72
N LEU A 76 -5.76 -18.13 2.99
CA LEU A 76 -4.58 -18.84 3.50
C LEU A 76 -4.72 -20.35 3.36
N LYS A 77 -5.88 -20.92 3.74
CA LYS A 77 -6.15 -22.35 3.63
C LYS A 77 -6.06 -22.84 2.18
N ASP A 78 -6.69 -22.11 1.25
CA ASP A 78 -6.73 -22.48 -0.17
C ASP A 78 -5.32 -22.44 -0.81
N ALA A 79 -4.44 -21.59 -0.27
CA ALA A 79 -3.04 -21.50 -0.66
C ALA A 79 -2.13 -22.53 0.05
N GLY A 80 -2.69 -23.46 0.83
CA GLY A 80 -1.94 -24.53 1.48
C GLY A 80 -1.25 -24.15 2.79
N TRP A 81 -1.59 -22.99 3.36
CA TRP A 81 -1.09 -22.61 4.69
C TRP A 81 -1.65 -23.59 5.75
N GLN A 82 -0.93 -23.72 6.85
CA GLN A 82 -1.23 -24.64 7.93
C GLN A 82 -1.26 -23.89 9.27
N ALA A 83 -2.11 -24.35 10.17
CA ALA A 83 -2.15 -23.86 11.54
C ALA A 83 -2.44 -25.02 12.49
N SER A 84 -1.95 -24.94 13.74
CA SER A 84 -2.32 -25.90 14.79
C SER A 84 -3.78 -25.73 15.20
N ASP A 85 -4.24 -24.49 15.22
CA ASP A 85 -5.62 -24.07 15.38
C ASP A 85 -5.85 -22.85 14.48
N TRP A 86 -6.95 -22.82 13.75
CA TRP A 86 -7.28 -21.70 12.85
C TRP A 86 -7.98 -20.55 13.58
N GLY A 87 -8.31 -20.71 14.85
CA GLY A 87 -9.06 -19.71 15.59
C GLY A 87 -10.50 -19.56 15.12
N GLU A 88 -11.17 -18.52 15.57
CA GLU A 88 -12.54 -18.19 15.20
C GLU A 88 -12.81 -16.68 15.31
N HIS A 89 -13.84 -16.19 14.63
CA HIS A 89 -14.35 -14.84 14.83
C HIS A 89 -15.70 -14.93 15.56
N PRO A 90 -15.83 -14.30 16.75
CA PRO A 90 -17.07 -14.38 17.55
C PRO A 90 -18.28 -13.70 16.90
N GLY A 91 -18.06 -12.90 15.86
CA GLY A 91 -19.08 -12.12 15.17
C GLY A 91 -19.13 -10.65 15.60
N GLY A 92 -19.90 -9.85 14.89
CA GLY A 92 -20.06 -8.43 15.16
C GLY A 92 -18.75 -7.64 15.10
N SER A 93 -18.53 -6.78 16.08
CA SER A 93 -17.33 -5.95 16.22
C SER A 93 -16.28 -6.54 17.18
N GLU A 94 -16.44 -7.78 17.59
CA GLU A 94 -15.50 -8.44 18.48
C GLU A 94 -14.21 -8.78 17.75
N ARG A 95 -13.11 -8.82 18.48
CA ARG A 95 -11.81 -9.20 17.93
C ARG A 95 -11.75 -10.71 17.72
N ALA A 96 -11.22 -11.15 16.59
CA ALA A 96 -11.02 -12.57 16.32
C ALA A 96 -10.08 -13.25 17.33
N ILE A 97 -10.33 -14.52 17.60
CA ILE A 97 -9.36 -15.43 18.22
C ILE A 97 -8.43 -15.89 17.12
N ALA A 98 -7.18 -15.42 17.16
CA ALA A 98 -6.22 -15.60 16.09
C ALA A 98 -5.80 -17.07 15.91
N PRO A 99 -5.41 -17.48 14.69
CA PRO A 99 -4.72 -18.75 14.46
C PRO A 99 -3.47 -18.92 15.31
N THR A 100 -3.17 -20.16 15.68
CA THR A 100 -1.94 -20.51 16.38
C THR A 100 -1.11 -21.52 15.59
N GLY A 101 0.22 -21.42 15.72
CA GLY A 101 1.15 -22.29 14.99
C GLY A 101 1.05 -22.16 13.48
N LEU A 102 0.80 -20.95 12.99
CA LEU A 102 0.68 -20.64 11.56
C LEU A 102 2.00 -20.93 10.84
N LYS A 103 1.90 -21.62 9.70
CA LYS A 103 3.03 -21.95 8.82
C LYS A 103 2.67 -21.72 7.37
N GLY A 104 3.66 -21.37 6.59
CA GLY A 104 3.54 -21.25 5.14
C GLY A 104 3.28 -22.61 4.45
N PRO A 105 2.93 -22.57 3.14
CA PRO A 105 2.52 -23.76 2.40
C PRO A 105 3.60 -24.83 2.29
N ASN A 106 4.88 -24.48 2.39
CA ASN A 106 6.00 -25.43 2.38
C ASN A 106 6.47 -25.76 3.81
N GLY A 107 5.69 -25.40 4.84
CA GLY A 107 6.03 -25.63 6.24
C GLY A 107 6.95 -24.56 6.84
N GLU A 108 7.15 -23.43 6.17
CA GLU A 108 7.94 -22.31 6.70
C GLU A 108 7.31 -21.80 8.01
N ALA A 109 8.12 -21.66 9.04
CA ALA A 109 7.67 -21.06 10.29
C ALA A 109 7.46 -19.56 10.10
N MET A 110 6.38 -19.02 10.71
CA MET A 110 6.21 -17.56 10.76
C MET A 110 7.36 -16.93 11.53
N PRO A 111 7.91 -15.81 11.03
CA PRO A 111 8.86 -15.02 11.81
C PRO A 111 8.23 -14.53 13.10
N GLU A 112 9.03 -14.47 14.17
CA GLU A 112 8.66 -13.86 15.44
C GLU A 112 9.09 -12.38 15.48
N ASN A 113 8.36 -11.56 16.24
CA ASN A 113 8.68 -10.16 16.47
C ASN A 113 8.80 -9.32 15.18
N MET A 114 7.95 -9.57 14.21
CA MET A 114 7.89 -8.77 12.98
C MET A 114 7.57 -7.31 13.30
N LEU A 115 8.07 -6.41 12.46
CA LEU A 115 7.87 -4.96 12.64
C LEU A 115 7.16 -4.35 11.43
N LEU A 116 6.12 -3.57 11.73
CA LEU A 116 5.52 -2.63 10.79
C LEU A 116 6.06 -1.23 11.09
N TYR A 117 7.04 -0.79 10.30
CA TYR A 117 7.58 0.56 10.43
C TYR A 117 6.60 1.60 9.88
N ALA A 118 6.39 2.68 10.63
CA ALA A 118 5.55 3.81 10.23
C ALA A 118 6.12 5.13 10.75
N PRO A 119 5.80 6.27 10.13
CA PRO A 119 6.16 7.57 10.67
C PRO A 119 5.57 7.79 12.06
N GLY A 120 6.32 8.42 12.95
CA GLY A 120 5.83 8.76 14.28
C GLY A 120 4.70 9.81 14.25
N PRO A 121 3.84 9.85 15.28
CA PRO A 121 2.64 10.69 15.30
C PRO A 121 2.94 12.20 15.27
N GLY A 122 4.14 12.61 15.67
CA GLY A 122 4.57 14.01 15.56
C GLY A 122 4.93 14.45 14.13
N PHE A 123 5.15 13.49 13.23
CA PHE A 123 5.42 13.74 11.81
C PHE A 123 4.17 13.46 10.95
N ASP A 124 3.53 12.32 11.15
CA ASP A 124 2.36 11.90 10.41
C ASP A 124 1.38 11.12 11.31
N PRO A 125 0.43 11.81 11.95
CA PRO A 125 -0.51 11.16 12.85
C PRO A 125 -1.45 10.18 12.14
N ILE A 126 -1.78 10.41 10.86
CA ILE A 126 -2.68 9.55 10.09
C ILE A 126 -2.02 8.19 9.85
N ARG A 127 -0.82 8.17 9.27
CA ARG A 127 -0.08 6.92 9.02
C ARG A 127 0.31 6.22 10.31
N SER A 128 0.70 6.99 11.33
CA SER A 128 0.98 6.42 12.66
C SER A 128 -0.23 5.67 13.20
N THR A 129 -1.43 6.26 13.13
CA THR A 129 -2.67 5.64 13.58
C THR A 129 -3.02 4.41 12.74
N PHE A 130 -2.98 4.53 11.41
CA PHE A 130 -3.23 3.38 10.53
C PHE A 130 -2.32 2.19 10.82
N SER A 131 -1.04 2.44 11.12
CA SER A 131 -0.10 1.37 11.39
C SER A 131 -0.48 0.51 12.60
N LEU A 132 -1.07 1.11 13.63
CA LEU A 132 -1.57 0.38 14.79
C LEU A 132 -2.71 -0.56 14.42
N PHE A 133 -3.67 -0.08 13.61
CA PHE A 133 -4.79 -0.90 13.15
C PHE A 133 -4.35 -2.00 12.19
N VAL A 134 -3.47 -1.69 11.23
CA VAL A 134 -2.95 -2.72 10.31
C VAL A 134 -2.22 -3.82 11.07
N ALA A 135 -1.39 -3.45 12.05
CA ALA A 135 -0.73 -4.45 12.89
C ALA A 135 -1.73 -5.30 13.69
N ASP A 136 -2.78 -4.68 14.26
CA ASP A 136 -3.83 -5.42 14.96
C ASP A 136 -4.59 -6.39 14.03
N TYR A 137 -4.94 -5.97 12.82
CA TYR A 137 -5.56 -6.86 11.83
C TYR A 137 -4.64 -8.03 11.45
N MET A 138 -3.34 -7.78 11.27
CA MET A 138 -2.37 -8.84 11.00
C MET A 138 -2.23 -9.81 12.18
N GLN A 139 -2.25 -9.31 13.42
CA GLN A 139 -2.27 -10.16 14.63
C GLN A 139 -3.51 -11.06 14.67
N GLN A 140 -4.66 -10.59 14.19
CA GLN A 140 -5.87 -11.41 14.11
C GLN A 140 -5.76 -12.55 13.06
N LEU A 141 -4.77 -12.50 12.18
CA LEU A 141 -4.37 -13.61 11.29
C LEU A 141 -3.29 -14.52 11.89
N GLY A 142 -2.91 -14.34 13.15
CA GLY A 142 -1.87 -15.13 13.80
C GLY A 142 -0.44 -14.69 13.50
N VAL A 143 -0.25 -13.47 12.99
CA VAL A 143 1.07 -12.89 12.72
C VAL A 143 1.61 -12.23 13.98
N ASP A 144 2.81 -12.59 14.40
CA ASP A 144 3.50 -11.92 15.52
C ASP A 144 4.16 -10.64 15.03
N ILE A 145 3.40 -9.56 14.98
CA ILE A 145 3.81 -8.26 14.46
C ILE A 145 3.38 -7.12 15.37
N VAL A 146 4.21 -6.09 15.46
CA VAL A 146 3.85 -4.84 16.14
C VAL A 146 4.13 -3.63 15.26
N ALA A 147 3.26 -2.63 15.33
CA ALA A 147 3.54 -1.34 14.72
C ALA A 147 4.69 -0.64 15.47
N ARG A 148 5.61 -0.07 14.70
CA ARG A 148 6.75 0.69 15.22
C ARG A 148 6.78 2.10 14.64
N PRO A 149 5.94 3.01 15.14
CA PRO A 149 6.05 4.42 14.80
C PRO A 149 7.44 4.96 15.19
N THR A 150 8.14 5.55 14.22
CA THR A 150 9.54 5.98 14.41
C THR A 150 9.86 7.22 13.58
N GLY A 151 11.09 7.73 13.70
CA GLY A 151 11.57 8.83 12.87
C GLY A 151 11.61 8.47 11.38
N PHE A 152 11.18 9.41 10.53
CA PHE A 152 11.12 9.18 9.07
C PHE A 152 12.47 8.72 8.50
N GLY A 153 13.59 9.32 8.93
CA GLY A 153 14.93 8.92 8.50
C GLY A 153 15.27 7.46 8.80
N VAL A 154 14.81 6.92 9.93
CA VAL A 154 15.02 5.50 10.27
C VAL A 154 14.33 4.57 9.27
N ILE A 155 13.14 4.95 8.81
CA ILE A 155 12.41 4.17 7.80
C ILE A 155 13.15 4.23 6.46
N VAL A 156 13.55 5.43 6.05
CA VAL A 156 14.31 5.65 4.80
C VAL A 156 15.60 4.83 4.81
N ASP A 157 16.38 4.90 5.89
CA ASP A 157 17.62 4.12 6.01
C ASP A 157 17.39 2.61 5.93
N LYS A 158 16.27 2.11 6.46
CA LYS A 158 15.91 0.69 6.38
C LYS A 158 15.47 0.26 4.99
N VAL A 159 14.59 1.04 4.38
CA VAL A 159 13.80 0.62 3.20
C VAL A 159 14.51 0.97 1.88
N PHE A 160 15.25 2.09 1.84
CA PHE A 160 15.87 2.62 0.61
C PHE A 160 17.38 2.36 0.51
N THR A 161 17.96 1.60 1.43
CA THR A 161 19.38 1.29 1.40
C THR A 161 19.61 -0.15 0.95
N ALA A 162 20.41 -0.37 -0.07
CA ALA A 162 20.69 -1.69 -0.63
C ALA A 162 21.21 -2.69 0.41
N ALA A 163 21.99 -2.23 1.40
CA ALA A 163 22.53 -3.08 2.45
C ALA A 163 21.47 -3.62 3.43
N THR A 164 20.32 -2.96 3.56
CA THR A 164 19.26 -3.30 4.52
C THR A 164 17.91 -3.63 3.86
N CYS A 165 17.86 -3.70 2.55
CA CYS A 165 16.63 -3.91 1.78
C CYS A 165 15.87 -5.22 2.10
N LYS A 166 16.54 -6.19 2.76
CA LYS A 166 15.93 -7.44 3.23
C LYS A 166 15.69 -7.46 4.75
N ASP A 167 16.09 -6.42 5.48
CA ASP A 167 16.07 -6.39 6.95
C ASP A 167 14.81 -5.71 7.50
N TRP A 168 13.71 -5.80 6.80
CA TRP A 168 12.42 -5.29 7.21
C TRP A 168 11.28 -6.18 6.69
N ASP A 169 10.16 -6.20 7.40
CA ASP A 169 9.01 -7.03 7.06
C ASP A 169 7.93 -6.24 6.33
N VAL A 170 7.44 -5.19 6.98
CA VAL A 170 6.40 -4.29 6.49
C VAL A 170 6.73 -2.85 6.83
N TYR A 171 6.45 -1.94 5.93
CA TYR A 171 6.50 -0.51 6.23
C TYR A 171 5.26 0.20 5.73
N MET A 172 4.98 1.35 6.30
CA MET A 172 3.93 2.26 5.87
C MET A 172 4.54 3.64 5.59
N LEU A 173 4.49 4.07 4.35
CA LEU A 173 4.89 5.41 3.92
C LEU A 173 3.85 5.99 2.97
N GLY A 174 4.00 7.24 2.61
CA GLY A 174 3.23 7.89 1.56
C GLY A 174 4.13 8.42 0.47
N TRP A 175 3.60 8.45 -0.71
CA TRP A 175 4.26 8.99 -1.89
C TRP A 175 3.60 10.31 -2.30
N GLY A 176 4.42 11.30 -2.64
CA GLY A 176 3.95 12.45 -3.40
C GLY A 176 3.81 12.03 -4.85
N LEU A 177 2.60 11.68 -5.26
CA LEU A 177 2.35 11.25 -6.63
C LEU A 177 2.22 12.47 -7.54
N SER A 178 2.92 12.47 -8.66
CA SER A 178 2.84 13.52 -9.68
C SER A 178 1.62 13.32 -10.59
N ALA A 179 1.30 14.32 -11.39
CA ALA A 179 0.32 14.18 -12.46
C ALA A 179 0.81 13.29 -13.62
N PHE A 180 2.08 12.87 -13.61
CA PHE A 180 2.63 11.96 -14.59
C PHE A 180 2.34 10.52 -14.18
N PRO A 181 1.64 9.72 -15.01
CA PRO A 181 1.05 8.45 -14.60
C PRO A 181 2.00 7.25 -14.73
N ASP A 182 3.25 7.37 -14.28
CA ASP A 182 4.27 6.32 -14.34
C ASP A 182 4.41 5.51 -13.03
N HIS A 183 3.50 5.71 -12.09
CA HIS A 183 3.60 5.14 -10.75
C HIS A 183 3.77 3.61 -10.74
N PRO A 184 3.01 2.82 -11.52
CA PRO A 184 3.20 1.37 -11.53
C PRO A 184 4.61 0.96 -11.97
N THR A 185 5.17 1.62 -12.97
CA THR A 185 6.53 1.32 -13.45
C THR A 185 7.60 1.82 -12.48
N ASN A 186 7.38 2.98 -11.87
CA ASN A 186 8.37 3.57 -10.97
C ASN A 186 8.56 2.75 -9.70
N PHE A 187 7.46 2.25 -9.12
CA PHE A 187 7.48 1.54 -7.84
C PHE A 187 7.57 0.02 -7.94
N PHE A 188 7.35 -0.59 -9.12
CA PHE A 188 7.24 -2.05 -9.24
C PHE A 188 8.02 -2.66 -10.41
N ASP A 189 8.67 -1.85 -11.23
CA ASP A 189 9.61 -2.39 -12.21
C ASP A 189 10.83 -2.96 -11.49
N GLY A 190 11.19 -4.21 -11.80
CA GLY A 190 12.38 -4.86 -11.25
C GLY A 190 13.69 -4.14 -11.54
N ALA A 191 13.75 -3.36 -12.63
CA ALA A 191 14.89 -2.50 -12.94
C ALA A 191 15.09 -1.36 -11.92
N ASN A 192 14.06 -1.02 -11.15
CA ASN A 192 14.10 0.01 -10.11
C ASN A 192 14.24 -0.60 -8.70
N ASP A 193 14.61 -1.88 -8.58
CA ASP A 193 14.76 -2.55 -7.29
C ASP A 193 15.81 -1.86 -6.42
N THR A 194 15.41 -1.50 -5.21
CA THR A 194 16.26 -0.79 -4.23
C THR A 194 17.51 -1.57 -3.87
N CYS A 195 17.45 -2.91 -3.81
CA CYS A 195 18.59 -3.75 -3.49
C CYS A 195 19.70 -3.72 -4.56
N VAL A 196 19.35 -3.40 -5.79
CA VAL A 196 20.25 -3.49 -6.93
C VAL A 196 20.66 -2.13 -7.46
N ASN A 197 19.69 -1.21 -7.59
CA ASN A 197 19.87 0.05 -8.31
C ASN A 197 19.53 1.29 -7.49
N GLU A 198 19.29 1.14 -6.17
CA GLU A 198 18.87 2.24 -5.29
C GLU A 198 17.61 2.98 -5.83
N GLY A 199 16.75 2.24 -6.53
CA GLY A 199 15.53 2.75 -7.13
C GLY A 199 14.36 2.85 -6.14
N PHE A 200 13.16 3.15 -6.64
CA PHE A 200 11.96 3.32 -5.81
C PHE A 200 11.16 2.03 -5.61
N ASN A 201 11.52 0.93 -6.25
CA ASN A 201 10.92 -0.38 -5.98
C ASN A 201 11.47 -0.97 -4.69
N THR A 202 10.97 -0.50 -3.58
CA THR A 202 11.39 -0.94 -2.24
C THR A 202 10.90 -2.34 -1.92
N THR A 203 9.80 -2.79 -2.51
CA THR A 203 9.21 -4.11 -2.25
C THR A 203 10.01 -5.27 -2.79
N GLY A 204 10.79 -5.06 -3.86
CA GLY A 204 11.48 -6.10 -4.60
C GLY A 204 10.61 -6.85 -5.62
N TYR A 205 9.37 -6.41 -5.82
CA TYR A 205 8.47 -6.99 -6.82
C TYR A 205 9.13 -6.97 -8.21
N ASN A 206 9.19 -8.13 -8.88
CA ASN A 206 9.96 -8.35 -10.11
C ASN A 206 11.47 -8.04 -10.02
N GLY A 207 11.98 -7.73 -8.84
CA GLY A 207 13.43 -7.66 -8.59
C GLY A 207 14.07 -9.07 -8.51
N PRO A 208 15.41 -9.17 -8.53
CA PRO A 208 16.10 -10.46 -8.62
C PRO A 208 15.74 -11.48 -7.55
N ASP A 209 15.48 -11.00 -6.33
CA ASP A 209 15.20 -11.83 -5.16
C ASP A 209 13.74 -11.78 -4.69
N GLY A 210 12.90 -11.02 -5.38
CA GLY A 210 11.52 -10.79 -4.96
C GLY A 210 10.50 -11.65 -5.69
N TYR A 211 9.23 -11.41 -5.39
CA TYR A 211 8.12 -12.05 -6.09
C TYR A 211 8.10 -11.68 -7.57
N GLN A 212 7.97 -12.68 -8.44
CA GLN A 212 8.04 -12.53 -9.88
C GLN A 212 6.66 -12.59 -10.52
N ASN A 213 6.35 -11.62 -11.38
CA ASN A 213 5.22 -11.64 -12.29
C ASN A 213 5.71 -11.27 -13.71
N PRO A 214 5.98 -12.26 -14.58
CA PRO A 214 6.48 -12.01 -15.92
C PRO A 214 5.54 -11.19 -16.80
N GLU A 215 4.22 -11.31 -16.60
CA GLU A 215 3.22 -10.53 -17.32
C GLU A 215 3.34 -9.04 -16.99
N PHE A 216 3.52 -8.71 -15.71
CA PHE A 216 3.76 -7.31 -15.30
C PHE A 216 5.05 -6.76 -15.93
N ALA A 217 6.13 -7.53 -15.94
CA ALA A 217 7.40 -7.12 -16.54
C ALA A 217 7.26 -6.85 -18.05
N GLU A 218 6.47 -7.65 -18.76
CA GLU A 218 6.18 -7.44 -20.17
C GLU A 218 5.33 -6.15 -20.37
N LEU A 219 4.31 -5.92 -19.54
CA LEU A 219 3.51 -4.70 -19.60
C LEU A 219 4.35 -3.44 -19.34
N VAL A 220 5.32 -3.51 -18.42
CA VAL A 220 6.28 -2.40 -18.19
C VAL A 220 7.08 -2.10 -19.47
N SER A 221 7.57 -3.13 -20.15
CA SER A 221 8.32 -2.97 -21.41
C SER A 221 7.46 -2.32 -22.49
N GLN A 222 6.22 -2.78 -22.64
CA GLN A 222 5.26 -2.23 -23.59
C GLN A 222 4.90 -0.78 -23.26
N PHE A 223 4.66 -0.47 -21.99
CA PHE A 223 4.33 0.88 -21.51
C PHE A 223 5.44 1.88 -21.86
N LYS A 224 6.69 1.52 -21.60
CA LYS A 224 7.86 2.34 -21.96
C LYS A 224 7.99 2.55 -23.48
N GLY A 225 7.46 1.62 -24.27
CA GLY A 225 7.45 1.66 -25.74
C GLY A 225 6.20 2.28 -26.36
N ALA A 226 5.18 2.65 -25.57
CA ALA A 226 3.87 3.11 -26.06
C ALA A 226 3.98 4.30 -27.02
N LYS A 227 3.20 4.25 -28.10
CA LYS A 227 3.22 5.27 -29.17
C LYS A 227 2.07 6.27 -29.06
N SER A 228 1.13 6.04 -28.15
CA SER A 228 0.00 6.93 -27.93
C SER A 228 -0.40 6.97 -26.45
N VAL A 229 -1.05 8.06 -26.05
CA VAL A 229 -1.60 8.18 -24.68
C VAL A 229 -2.63 7.10 -24.39
N SER A 230 -3.51 6.77 -25.34
CA SER A 230 -4.54 5.74 -25.14
C SER A 230 -3.94 4.35 -24.96
N GLU A 231 -2.85 4.02 -25.67
CA GLU A 231 -2.10 2.78 -25.49
C GLU A 231 -1.47 2.74 -24.08
N ALA A 232 -0.80 3.80 -23.68
CA ALA A 232 -0.20 3.92 -22.35
C ALA A 232 -1.26 3.80 -21.23
N GLN A 233 -2.42 4.43 -21.39
CA GLN A 233 -3.55 4.30 -20.44
C GLN A 233 -4.06 2.86 -20.33
N SER A 234 -4.20 2.16 -21.45
CA SER A 234 -4.62 0.75 -21.45
C SER A 234 -3.61 -0.15 -20.73
N LEU A 235 -2.32 0.05 -21.00
CA LEU A 235 -1.23 -0.71 -20.38
C LEU A 235 -1.12 -0.42 -18.87
N SER A 236 -1.26 0.86 -18.49
CA SER A 236 -1.28 1.25 -17.08
C SER A 236 -2.39 0.56 -16.29
N LYS A 237 -3.61 0.51 -16.85
CA LYS A 237 -4.74 -0.19 -16.22
C LYS A 237 -4.52 -1.69 -16.10
N GLN A 238 -3.89 -2.32 -17.09
CA GLN A 238 -3.55 -3.73 -17.02
C GLN A 238 -2.50 -3.99 -15.92
N MET A 239 -1.47 -3.14 -15.82
CA MET A 239 -0.48 -3.22 -14.74
C MET A 239 -1.16 -3.04 -13.37
N GLU A 240 -2.06 -2.08 -13.22
CA GLU A 240 -2.77 -1.84 -11.97
C GLU A 240 -3.65 -3.02 -11.57
N ALA A 241 -4.31 -3.69 -12.53
CA ALA A 241 -5.08 -4.90 -12.27
C ALA A 241 -4.20 -6.05 -11.73
N LEU A 242 -2.99 -6.23 -12.25
CA LEU A 242 -2.03 -7.20 -11.71
C LEU A 242 -1.54 -6.80 -10.31
N LEU A 243 -1.40 -5.50 -10.03
CA LEU A 243 -1.02 -5.03 -8.70
C LEU A 243 -2.14 -5.22 -7.66
N PHE A 244 -3.42 -5.16 -8.05
CA PHE A 244 -4.52 -5.56 -7.17
C PHE A 244 -4.45 -7.05 -6.83
N GLU A 245 -4.08 -7.86 -7.79
CA GLU A 245 -3.99 -9.31 -7.62
C GLU A 245 -2.76 -9.72 -6.81
N ASP A 246 -1.59 -9.16 -7.11
CA ASP A 246 -0.32 -9.53 -6.47
C ASP A 246 -0.05 -8.81 -5.16
N MET A 247 -0.61 -7.64 -4.98
CA MET A 247 -0.63 -6.81 -3.77
C MET A 247 0.76 -6.59 -3.13
N PRO A 248 1.78 -6.14 -3.88
CA PRO A 248 3.06 -5.80 -3.27
C PRO A 248 2.94 -4.60 -2.31
N TYR A 249 2.04 -3.65 -2.61
CA TYR A 249 1.51 -2.66 -1.68
C TYR A 249 0.04 -2.93 -1.39
N LEU A 250 -0.36 -2.78 -0.14
CA LEU A 250 -1.73 -2.51 0.22
C LEU A 250 -1.88 -0.98 0.26
N VAL A 251 -2.52 -0.43 -0.75
CA VAL A 251 -2.83 1.00 -0.79
C VAL A 251 -3.97 1.27 0.18
N LEU A 252 -3.80 2.26 1.03
CA LEU A 252 -4.74 2.52 2.12
C LEU A 252 -5.59 3.74 1.85
N VAL A 253 -4.95 4.90 1.75
CA VAL A 253 -5.64 6.19 1.68
C VAL A 253 -4.84 7.20 0.88
N THR A 254 -5.55 8.21 0.39
CA THR A 254 -4.98 9.49 0.04
C THR A 254 -5.39 10.53 1.08
N THR A 255 -4.50 11.46 1.40
CA THR A 255 -4.77 12.54 2.34
C THR A 255 -4.93 13.85 1.58
N PRO A 256 -6.02 14.59 1.78
CA PRO A 256 -6.15 15.91 1.19
C PRO A 256 -5.08 16.85 1.77
N ILE A 257 -4.52 17.67 0.92
CA ILE A 257 -3.69 18.80 1.35
C ILE A 257 -4.63 19.94 1.70
N LEU A 258 -4.61 20.36 2.96
CA LEU A 258 -5.40 21.47 3.45
C LEU A 258 -4.52 22.71 3.53
N GLU A 259 -4.89 23.73 2.77
CA GLU A 259 -4.18 25.00 2.72
C GLU A 259 -5.09 26.11 3.20
N VAL A 260 -4.58 26.94 4.13
CA VAL A 260 -5.32 28.08 4.68
C VAL A 260 -4.59 29.35 4.31
N TYR A 261 -5.28 30.28 3.71
CA TYR A 261 -4.74 31.57 3.32
C TYR A 261 -5.75 32.68 3.59
N LYS A 262 -5.27 33.92 3.62
CA LYS A 262 -6.15 35.08 3.78
C LYS A 262 -7.03 35.26 2.56
N ASP A 263 -8.24 35.74 2.75
CA ASP A 263 -9.23 35.96 1.71
C ASP A 263 -8.82 37.01 0.64
N ASN A 264 -7.86 37.87 0.95
CA ASN A 264 -7.28 38.81 -0.01
C ASN A 264 -6.13 38.19 -0.87
N ILE A 265 -5.84 36.91 -0.72
CA ILE A 265 -4.84 36.20 -1.54
C ILE A 265 -5.55 35.47 -2.67
N SER A 266 -5.11 35.70 -3.91
CA SER A 266 -5.61 35.03 -5.08
C SER A 266 -4.52 34.19 -5.74
N PHE A 267 -4.88 32.97 -6.08
CA PHE A 267 -4.01 32.02 -6.77
C PHE A 267 -4.58 31.73 -8.16
N PRO A 268 -3.74 31.64 -9.18
CA PRO A 268 -4.18 31.27 -10.52
C PRO A 268 -4.38 29.75 -10.65
N PHE A 269 -5.00 29.12 -9.64
CA PHE A 269 -5.22 27.68 -9.66
C PHE A 269 -6.25 27.29 -10.69
N THR A 270 -5.90 26.26 -11.40
CA THR A 270 -6.83 25.47 -12.19
C THR A 270 -7.10 24.15 -11.43
N ASN A 271 -8.17 23.46 -11.76
CA ASN A 271 -8.46 22.13 -11.23
C ASN A 271 -7.36 21.07 -11.55
N MET A 272 -6.30 21.49 -12.22
CA MET A 272 -5.16 20.65 -12.62
C MET A 272 -3.91 20.89 -11.76
N LEU A 273 -3.95 21.82 -10.82
CA LEU A 273 -2.83 22.11 -9.91
C LEU A 273 -3.18 21.68 -8.51
N ASP A 274 -2.28 20.93 -7.89
CA ASP A 274 -2.46 20.29 -6.58
C ASP A 274 -2.21 21.27 -5.40
N GLY A 275 -2.62 22.53 -5.54
CA GLY A 275 -2.52 23.52 -4.47
C GLY A 275 -1.18 24.26 -4.39
N LEU A 276 -0.96 24.96 -3.27
CA LEU A 276 0.21 25.82 -3.05
C LEU A 276 1.54 25.08 -3.08
N GLN A 277 1.60 23.84 -2.68
CA GLN A 277 2.83 23.07 -2.65
C GLN A 277 3.45 22.91 -4.04
N GLN A 278 2.62 22.79 -5.07
CA GLN A 278 3.07 22.77 -6.46
C GLN A 278 3.57 24.13 -6.95
N LEU A 279 3.13 25.21 -6.31
CA LEU A 279 3.53 26.58 -6.63
C LEU A 279 4.62 27.13 -5.72
N SER A 280 5.05 26.42 -4.69
CA SER A 280 6.08 26.86 -3.73
C SER A 280 7.39 27.28 -4.40
N GLY A 281 7.65 26.82 -5.62
CA GLY A 281 8.78 27.24 -6.45
C GLY A 281 8.50 28.49 -7.33
N ASN A 282 7.26 28.98 -7.39
CA ASN A 282 6.91 30.11 -8.24
C ASN A 282 5.90 31.08 -7.60
N PRO A 283 6.31 31.84 -6.58
CA PRO A 283 5.46 32.80 -5.88
C PRO A 283 4.95 33.95 -6.76
N SER A 284 5.52 34.14 -7.96
CA SER A 284 5.09 35.18 -8.89
C SER A 284 3.67 34.99 -9.43
N ASN A 285 3.09 33.80 -9.25
CA ASN A 285 1.73 33.49 -9.66
C ASN A 285 0.68 33.82 -8.59
N VAL A 286 1.10 34.29 -7.42
CA VAL A 286 0.22 34.68 -6.32
C VAL A 286 0.00 36.18 -6.37
N SER A 287 -1.24 36.62 -6.30
CA SER A 287 -1.57 38.04 -6.16
C SER A 287 -2.24 38.33 -4.81
N VAL A 288 -1.96 39.51 -4.28
CA VAL A 288 -2.55 40.00 -3.02
C VAL A 288 -3.32 41.27 -3.37
N SER A 289 -4.59 41.31 -3.02
CA SER A 289 -5.42 42.53 -3.11
C SER A 289 -5.34 43.30 -1.78
N ASP A 290 -5.41 44.61 -1.87
CA ASP A 290 -5.43 45.50 -0.70
C ASP A 290 -6.71 45.33 0.15
#